data_47b944e4fd09965b0006f97a884fb97a
#
_entry.id   47b944e4fd09965b0006f97a884fb97a
#
_cell.length_a   1.000
_cell.length_b   1.000
_cell.length_c   1.000
_cell.angle_alpha   90.00
_cell.angle_beta   90.00
_cell.angle_gamma   90.00
#
_symmetry.space_group_name_H-M   'P 1'
#
loop_
_entity.id
_entity.type
_entity.pdbx_description
1 polymer ?
#
loop_
_entity_poly.entity_id
_entity_poly.type
_entity_poly.pdbx_seq_one_letter_code
_entity_poly.pdbx_strand_id
1 'polypeptide(L)'
;MNLLQASRQASTRLWWDSGCSGLEIFTSLEAIDEAGEGDEELAQMRLRLLEKVTRLEITDEIGNLAVKLVSSGLIPDKAASDAIHIAVASAHGMDYLVTWNFKHIANPFIQDRLRKTVQDFGFHFPVMCSPEELLQNNEDN
;
A
#
# COMPACT_ATOMS: atom_id res chain seq x y z
N MET A 1 -14.46 4.39 1.23
CA MET A 1 -13.16 4.67 0.64
C MET A 1 -12.32 3.41 0.64
N ASN A 2 -11.62 3.20 -0.44
CA ASN A 2 -10.85 1.96 -0.65
C ASN A 2 -9.39 2.15 -0.30
N LEU A 3 -8.85 1.22 0.48
CA LEU A 3 -7.52 1.34 1.05
C LEU A 3 -6.73 0.05 0.84
N LEU A 4 -5.53 0.15 0.26
CA LEU A 4 -4.57 -0.94 0.22
C LEU A 4 -3.61 -0.79 1.39
N GLN A 5 -3.53 -1.81 2.20
CA GLN A 5 -2.61 -1.87 3.33
C GLN A 5 -1.32 -2.56 2.89
N ALA A 6 -0.19 -1.87 3.07
CA ALA A 6 1.09 -2.30 2.55
C ALA A 6 2.17 -2.49 3.61
N SER A 7 1.81 -2.54 4.89
CA SER A 7 2.77 -2.62 5.99
C SER A 7 2.34 -3.67 7.00
N ARG A 8 3.31 -4.40 7.53
CA ARG A 8 3.09 -5.37 8.61
C ARG A 8 2.47 -4.73 9.84
N GLN A 9 2.92 -3.52 10.16
CA GLN A 9 2.45 -2.79 11.35
C GLN A 9 1.05 -2.22 11.14
N ALA A 10 0.73 -1.83 9.93
CA ALA A 10 -0.56 -1.26 9.58
C ALA A 10 -1.70 -2.27 9.74
N SER A 11 -1.46 -3.57 9.43
CA SER A 11 -2.52 -4.57 9.40
C SER A 11 -3.24 -4.73 10.73
N THR A 12 -2.51 -4.71 11.84
CA THR A 12 -3.13 -4.93 13.15
C THR A 12 -3.99 -3.74 13.58
N ARG A 13 -3.48 -2.52 13.43
CA ARG A 13 -4.19 -1.32 13.86
C ARG A 13 -5.42 -1.02 13.01
N LEU A 14 -5.25 -1.06 11.69
CA LEU A 14 -6.35 -0.77 10.77
C LEU A 14 -7.48 -1.78 10.90
N TRP A 15 -7.15 -3.03 11.19
CA TRP A 15 -8.16 -4.07 11.36
C TRP A 15 -9.10 -3.76 12.53
N TRP A 16 -8.56 -3.26 13.63
CA TRP A 16 -9.36 -2.90 14.80
C TRP A 16 -10.30 -1.72 14.52
N ASP A 17 -9.84 -0.77 13.72
CA ASP A 17 -10.55 0.49 13.50
C ASP A 17 -11.42 0.49 12.26
N SER A 18 -11.21 -0.46 11.32
CA SER A 18 -11.91 -0.47 10.04
C SER A 18 -13.43 -0.57 10.17
N GLY A 19 -13.92 -1.27 11.19
CA GLY A 19 -15.36 -1.39 11.43
C GLY A 19 -16.02 -0.10 11.84
N CYS A 20 -15.27 0.87 12.35
CA CYS A 20 -15.79 2.16 12.84
C CYS A 20 -15.52 3.30 11.86
N SER A 21 -14.63 3.13 10.90
CA SER A 21 -14.16 4.20 10.02
C SER A 21 -14.89 4.29 8.69
N GLY A 22 -15.64 3.27 8.30
CA GLY A 22 -16.29 3.20 7.00
C GLY A 22 -15.30 2.92 5.85
N LEU A 23 -14.08 2.49 6.17
CA LEU A 23 -13.07 2.13 5.18
C LEU A 23 -13.25 0.69 4.71
N GLU A 24 -13.10 0.46 3.41
CA GLU A 24 -12.96 -0.87 2.88
C GLU A 24 -11.47 -1.19 2.72
N ILE A 25 -11.04 -2.29 3.33
CA ILE A 25 -9.63 -2.68 3.34
C ILE A 25 -9.39 -3.75 2.28
N PHE A 26 -8.30 -3.57 1.54
CA PHE A 26 -7.84 -4.52 0.53
C PHE A 26 -6.40 -4.90 0.81
N THR A 27 -5.96 -6.02 0.24
CA THR A 27 -4.59 -6.49 0.35
C THR A 27 -4.13 -6.99 -1.02
N SER A 28 -2.87 -7.41 -1.10
CA SER A 28 -2.31 -8.01 -2.31
C SER A 28 -1.40 -9.16 -1.91
N LEU A 29 -0.98 -9.97 -2.88
CA LEU A 29 -0.03 -11.05 -2.60
C LEU A 29 1.26 -10.50 -2.00
N GLU A 30 1.74 -9.36 -2.50
CA GLU A 30 2.95 -8.71 -1.96
C GLU A 30 2.77 -8.31 -0.49
N ALA A 31 1.61 -7.74 -0.14
CA ALA A 31 1.31 -7.37 1.24
C ALA A 31 1.18 -8.61 2.13
N ILE A 32 0.60 -9.69 1.61
CA ILE A 32 0.50 -10.96 2.33
C ILE A 32 1.89 -11.54 2.59
N ASP A 33 2.77 -11.53 1.59
CA ASP A 33 4.14 -12.01 1.74
C ASP A 33 4.89 -11.21 2.81
N GLU A 34 4.77 -9.89 2.82
CA GLU A 34 5.37 -9.06 3.86
C GLU A 34 4.79 -9.36 5.25
N ALA A 35 3.49 -9.58 5.33
CA ALA A 35 2.83 -9.89 6.60
C ALA A 35 3.31 -11.21 7.19
N GLY A 36 3.79 -12.13 6.36
CA GLY A 36 4.35 -13.40 6.77
C GLY A 36 5.80 -13.35 7.23
N GLU A 37 6.45 -12.18 7.15
CA GLU A 37 7.84 -12.01 7.55
C GLU A 37 7.96 -11.65 9.02
N GLY A 38 9.15 -11.87 9.59
CA GLY A 38 9.48 -11.50 10.97
C GLY A 38 9.09 -12.59 11.97
N ASP A 39 8.71 -12.16 13.17
CA ASP A 39 8.35 -13.06 14.25
C ASP A 39 7.19 -13.99 13.84
N GLU A 40 7.38 -15.28 14.04
CA GLU A 40 6.44 -16.29 13.54
C GLU A 40 5.03 -16.14 14.14
N GLU A 41 4.93 -15.89 15.44
CA GLU A 41 3.61 -15.72 16.08
C GLU A 41 2.87 -14.50 15.58
N LEU A 42 3.58 -13.39 15.46
CA LEU A 42 3.00 -12.14 14.94
C LEU A 42 2.65 -12.28 13.46
N ALA A 43 3.51 -12.96 12.68
CA ALA A 43 3.25 -13.22 11.27
C ALA A 43 1.98 -14.04 11.08
N GLN A 44 1.79 -15.10 11.87
CA GLN A 44 0.59 -15.91 11.78
C GLN A 44 -0.67 -15.14 12.15
N MET A 45 -0.59 -14.28 13.15
CA MET A 45 -1.71 -13.42 13.54
C MET A 45 -2.10 -12.49 12.39
N ARG A 46 -1.12 -11.84 11.77
CA ARG A 46 -1.37 -10.94 10.63
C ARG A 46 -1.98 -11.69 9.45
N LEU A 47 -1.44 -12.87 9.12
CA LEU A 47 -1.96 -13.67 8.01
C LEU A 47 -3.40 -14.11 8.24
N ARG A 48 -3.77 -14.45 9.47
CA ARG A 48 -5.15 -14.80 9.80
C ARG A 48 -6.09 -13.63 9.62
N LEU A 49 -5.65 -12.43 10.00
CA LEU A 49 -6.46 -11.21 9.79
C LEU A 49 -6.66 -10.94 8.30
N LEU A 50 -5.62 -11.16 7.49
CA LEU A 50 -5.68 -10.89 6.05
C LEU A 50 -6.49 -11.93 5.26
N GLU A 51 -6.74 -13.11 5.82
CA GLU A 51 -7.56 -14.14 5.15
C GLU A 51 -8.96 -13.64 4.78
N LYS A 52 -9.50 -12.71 5.55
CA LYS A 52 -10.85 -12.15 5.33
C LYS A 52 -10.84 -10.89 4.49
N VAL A 53 -9.66 -10.39 4.14
CA VAL A 53 -9.51 -9.15 3.39
C VAL A 53 -9.47 -9.46 1.88
N THR A 54 -10.22 -8.69 1.10
CA THR A 54 -10.23 -8.86 -0.35
C THR A 54 -8.85 -8.64 -0.93
N ARG A 55 -8.38 -9.62 -1.71
CA ARG A 55 -7.07 -9.56 -2.35
C ARG A 55 -7.18 -8.99 -3.74
N LEU A 56 -6.39 -7.98 -4.04
CA LEU A 56 -6.28 -7.38 -5.35
C LEU A 56 -5.29 -8.17 -6.21
N GLU A 57 -5.65 -8.40 -7.47
CA GLU A 57 -4.81 -9.13 -8.41
C GLU A 57 -3.61 -8.29 -8.86
N ILE A 58 -2.45 -8.93 -9.02
CA ILE A 58 -1.26 -8.30 -9.59
C ILE A 58 -1.15 -8.77 -11.04
N THR A 59 -1.58 -7.93 -11.98
CA THR A 59 -1.56 -8.22 -13.41
C THR A 59 -0.18 -7.92 -14.01
N ASP A 60 0.03 -8.34 -15.26
CA ASP A 60 1.27 -8.02 -15.99
C ASP A 60 1.47 -6.51 -16.14
N GLU A 61 0.38 -5.77 -16.39
CA GLU A 61 0.45 -4.32 -16.51
C GLU A 61 0.89 -3.66 -15.20
N ILE A 62 0.41 -4.16 -14.07
CA ILE A 62 0.84 -3.71 -12.75
C ILE A 62 2.33 -3.98 -12.56
N GLY A 63 2.78 -5.17 -12.95
CA GLY A 63 4.20 -5.52 -12.91
C GLY A 63 5.04 -4.57 -13.76
N ASN A 64 4.57 -4.21 -14.94
CA ASN A 64 5.27 -3.28 -15.83
C ASN A 64 5.39 -1.89 -15.19
N LEU A 65 4.34 -1.41 -14.53
CA LEU A 65 4.41 -0.14 -13.82
C LEU A 65 5.43 -0.20 -12.68
N ALA A 66 5.42 -1.26 -11.90
CA ALA A 66 6.38 -1.43 -10.80
C ALA A 66 7.81 -1.42 -11.31
N VAL A 67 8.09 -2.14 -12.40
CA VAL A 67 9.41 -2.15 -13.04
C VAL A 67 9.80 -0.74 -13.49
N LYS A 68 8.87 0.01 -14.08
CA LYS A 68 9.13 1.39 -14.52
C LYS A 68 9.49 2.30 -13.36
N LEU A 69 8.79 2.17 -12.24
CA LEU A 69 9.06 2.99 -11.05
C LEU A 69 10.47 2.75 -10.50
N VAL A 70 10.94 1.50 -10.54
CA VAL A 70 12.29 1.16 -10.10
C VAL A 70 13.34 1.54 -11.16
N SER A 71 13.11 1.18 -12.42
CA SER A 71 14.09 1.41 -13.49
C SER A 71 14.32 2.87 -13.79
N SER A 72 13.34 3.73 -13.53
CA SER A 72 13.47 5.18 -13.70
C SER A 72 14.28 5.85 -12.58
N GLY A 73 14.62 5.12 -11.53
CA GLY A 73 15.36 5.64 -10.39
C GLY A 73 14.49 6.35 -9.35
N LEU A 74 13.18 6.37 -9.53
CA LEU A 74 12.26 7.02 -8.57
C LEU A 74 12.19 6.23 -7.26
N ILE A 75 12.21 4.90 -7.36
CA ILE A 75 12.20 4.00 -6.20
C ILE A 75 13.46 3.14 -6.27
N PRO A 76 14.24 3.08 -5.17
CA PRO A 76 15.45 2.24 -5.15
C PRO A 76 15.14 0.74 -5.35
N ASP A 77 16.09 0.00 -5.91
CA ASP A 77 15.95 -1.45 -6.08
C ASP A 77 15.60 -2.18 -4.78
N LYS A 78 16.18 -1.75 -3.67
CA LYS A 78 15.92 -2.34 -2.35
C LYS A 78 14.50 -2.09 -1.85
N ALA A 79 13.78 -1.17 -2.46
CA ALA A 79 12.41 -0.82 -2.13
C ALA A 79 11.43 -1.27 -3.23
N ALA A 80 11.77 -2.30 -3.99
CA ALA A 80 10.93 -2.81 -5.07
C ALA A 80 9.54 -3.22 -4.61
N SER A 81 9.43 -3.72 -3.38
CA SER A 81 8.14 -4.04 -2.77
C SER A 81 7.22 -2.82 -2.70
N ASP A 82 7.76 -1.66 -2.34
CA ASP A 82 7.01 -0.41 -2.31
C ASP A 82 6.49 -0.03 -3.71
N ALA A 83 7.31 -0.27 -4.74
CA ALA A 83 6.88 -0.03 -6.12
C ALA A 83 5.69 -0.91 -6.49
N ILE A 84 5.69 -2.17 -6.06
CA ILE A 84 4.57 -3.09 -6.30
C ILE A 84 3.32 -2.60 -5.59
N HIS A 85 3.42 -2.17 -4.34
CA HIS A 85 2.27 -1.63 -3.59
C HIS A 85 1.67 -0.40 -4.29
N ILE A 86 2.52 0.52 -4.73
CA ILE A 86 2.07 1.71 -5.46
C ILE A 86 1.36 1.31 -6.75
N ALA A 87 1.93 0.38 -7.50
CA ALA A 87 1.36 -0.07 -8.77
C ALA A 87 0.01 -0.75 -8.57
N VAL A 88 -0.11 -1.62 -7.58
CA VAL A 88 -1.37 -2.31 -7.26
C VAL A 88 -2.45 -1.31 -6.85
N ALA A 89 -2.13 -0.43 -5.91
CA ALA A 89 -3.09 0.56 -5.42
C ALA A 89 -3.56 1.49 -6.54
N SER A 90 -2.64 1.91 -7.39
CA SER A 90 -2.96 2.83 -8.50
C SER A 90 -3.84 2.17 -9.55
N ALA A 91 -3.49 0.95 -9.97
CA ALA A 91 -4.21 0.25 -11.02
C ALA A 91 -5.62 -0.15 -10.59
N HIS A 92 -5.82 -0.46 -9.33
CA HIS A 92 -7.13 -0.83 -8.79
C HIS A 92 -7.94 0.36 -8.28
N GLY A 93 -7.43 1.59 -8.46
CA GLY A 93 -8.17 2.79 -8.12
C GLY A 93 -8.38 3.01 -6.63
N MET A 94 -7.43 2.59 -5.81
CA MET A 94 -7.50 2.80 -4.36
C MET A 94 -7.41 4.28 -4.02
N ASP A 95 -8.17 4.69 -3.04
CA ASP A 95 -8.14 6.07 -2.55
C ASP A 95 -6.89 6.31 -1.69
N TYR A 96 -6.51 5.32 -0.90
CA TYR A 96 -5.38 5.41 0.01
C TYR A 96 -4.46 4.21 -0.11
N LEU A 97 -3.17 4.46 0.03
CA LEU A 97 -2.14 3.44 0.23
C LEU A 97 -1.51 3.68 1.60
N VAL A 98 -1.68 2.73 2.51
CA VAL A 98 -1.19 2.86 3.88
C VAL A 98 0.14 2.14 4.02
N THR A 99 1.16 2.86 4.45
CA THR A 99 2.51 2.30 4.61
C THR A 99 3.28 3.07 5.69
N TRP A 100 4.24 2.39 6.33
CA TRP A 100 5.21 3.03 7.21
C TRP A 100 6.46 3.50 6.46
N ASN A 101 6.65 3.08 5.21
CA ASN A 101 7.87 3.28 4.44
C ASN A 101 7.82 4.56 3.60
N PHE A 102 7.75 5.73 4.27
CA PHE A 102 7.71 7.01 3.58
C PHE A 102 9.07 7.58 3.19
N LYS A 103 10.17 7.05 3.73
CA LYS A 103 11.49 7.66 3.57
C LYS A 103 11.88 7.89 2.12
N HIS A 104 11.49 6.99 1.22
CA HIS A 104 11.86 7.06 -0.19
C HIS A 104 10.92 7.93 -1.02
N ILE A 105 9.74 8.23 -0.49
CA ILE A 105 8.68 8.90 -1.24
C ILE A 105 8.13 10.15 -0.55
N ALA A 106 8.71 10.53 0.61
CA ALA A 106 8.27 11.71 1.35
C ALA A 106 8.64 13.03 0.67
N ASN A 107 9.62 13.00 -0.24
CA ASN A 107 10.05 14.18 -0.97
C ASN A 107 8.97 14.61 -1.97
N PRO A 108 8.47 15.87 -1.91
CA PRO A 108 7.43 16.33 -2.83
C PRO A 108 7.78 16.20 -4.31
N PHE A 109 9.04 16.39 -4.67
CA PHE A 109 9.48 16.24 -6.06
C PHE A 109 9.37 14.80 -6.54
N ILE A 110 9.71 13.85 -5.69
CA ILE A 110 9.58 12.42 -6.00
C ILE A 110 8.11 12.05 -6.13
N GLN A 111 7.26 12.52 -5.21
CA GLN A 111 5.82 12.25 -5.27
C GLN A 111 5.20 12.77 -6.56
N ASP A 112 5.57 13.97 -6.99
CA ASP A 112 5.07 14.53 -8.24
C ASP A 112 5.47 13.68 -9.44
N ARG A 113 6.70 13.20 -9.47
CA ARG A 113 7.21 12.34 -10.55
C ARG A 113 6.56 10.95 -10.53
N LEU A 114 6.35 10.40 -9.35
CA LEU A 114 5.60 9.15 -9.19
C LEU A 114 4.18 9.29 -9.75
N ARG A 115 3.51 10.36 -9.39
CA ARG A 115 2.15 10.64 -9.89
C ARG A 115 2.13 10.71 -11.40
N LYS A 116 3.06 11.43 -12.00
CA LYS A 116 3.13 11.57 -13.46
C LYS A 116 3.34 10.22 -14.14
N THR A 117 4.25 9.40 -13.61
CA THR A 117 4.52 8.08 -14.17
C THR A 117 3.27 7.18 -14.08
N VAL A 118 2.59 7.19 -12.93
CA VAL A 118 1.36 6.43 -12.72
C VAL A 118 0.26 6.89 -13.68
N GLN A 119 0.11 8.21 -13.83
CA GLN A 119 -0.90 8.78 -14.73
C GLN A 119 -0.61 8.47 -16.19
N ASP A 120 0.66 8.41 -16.59
CA ASP A 120 1.07 8.01 -17.94
C ASP A 120 0.65 6.58 -18.27
N PHE A 121 0.53 5.71 -17.26
CA PHE A 121 -0.02 4.36 -17.42
C PHE A 121 -1.56 4.34 -17.46
N GLY A 122 -2.21 5.50 -17.27
CA GLY A 122 -3.66 5.60 -17.25
C GLY A 122 -4.29 5.28 -15.89
N PHE A 123 -3.50 5.29 -14.83
CA PHE A 123 -3.96 4.92 -13.49
C PHE A 123 -4.10 6.13 -12.57
N HIS A 124 -4.84 5.94 -11.49
CA HIS A 124 -5.05 6.94 -10.44
C HIS A 124 -3.99 6.80 -9.36
N PHE A 125 -3.32 7.90 -8.98
CA PHE A 125 -2.33 7.88 -7.92
C PHE A 125 -3.03 8.03 -6.56
N PRO A 126 -2.89 7.06 -5.64
CA PRO A 126 -3.56 7.13 -4.35
C PRO A 126 -2.91 8.14 -3.41
N VAL A 127 -3.64 8.57 -2.39
CA VAL A 127 -3.07 9.33 -1.29
C VAL A 127 -2.26 8.36 -0.44
N MET A 128 -0.98 8.65 -0.25
CA MET A 128 -0.11 7.82 0.58
C MET A 128 -0.12 8.34 2.00
N CYS A 129 -0.34 7.46 2.95
CA CYS A 129 -0.44 7.84 4.36
C CYS A 129 0.11 6.77 5.27
N SER A 130 0.47 7.19 6.50
CA SER A 130 0.80 6.25 7.56
C SER A 130 -0.48 5.79 8.25
N PRO A 131 -0.44 4.65 8.95
CA PRO A 131 -1.59 4.22 9.74
C PRO A 131 -2.00 5.25 10.79
N GLU A 132 -1.05 5.94 11.39
CA GLU A 132 -1.33 6.95 12.41
C GLU A 132 -2.09 8.14 11.85
N GLU A 133 -1.69 8.63 10.67
CA GLU A 133 -2.37 9.74 10.02
C GLU A 133 -3.83 9.39 9.73
N LEU A 134 -4.07 8.17 9.25
CA LEU A 134 -5.41 7.72 8.92
C LEU A 134 -6.28 7.57 10.17
N LEU A 135 -5.72 7.03 11.25
CA LEU A 135 -6.43 6.84 12.51
C LEU A 135 -6.75 8.18 13.19
N GLN A 136 -5.84 9.14 13.15
CA GLN A 136 -6.07 10.47 13.71
C GLN A 136 -7.28 11.15 13.06
N ASN A 137 -7.40 11.07 11.76
CA ASN A 137 -8.53 11.67 11.04
C ASN A 137 -9.86 11.01 11.40
N ASN A 138 -9.86 9.73 11.69
CA ASN A 138 -11.06 9.00 12.10
C ASN A 138 -11.46 9.33 13.55
N GLU A 139 -10.49 9.60 14.41
CA GLU A 139 -10.78 9.98 15.82
C GLU A 139 -11.38 11.38 15.92
N ASP A 140 -11.05 12.27 14.99
CA ASP A 140 -11.56 13.64 14.97
C ASP A 140 -12.99 13.75 14.41
N ASN A 141 -13.53 12.67 13.91
CA ASN A 141 -14.88 12.58 13.40
C ASN A 141 -15.78 11.81 14.38
#